data_6d0ffec9840fc45bf97ccefa30479689
#
_entry.id   6d0ffec9840fc45bf97ccefa30479689
#
_cell.length_a   1.000
_cell.length_b   1.000
_cell.length_c   1.000
_cell.angle_alpha   90.00
_cell.angle_beta   90.00
_cell.angle_gamma   90.00
#
_symmetry.space_group_name_H-M   'P 1'
#
loop_
_entity.id
_entity.type
_entity.pdbx_description
1 polymer ?
#
loop_
_entity_poly.entity_id
_entity_poly.type
_entity_poly.pdbx_seq_one_letter_code
_entity_poly.pdbx_strand_id
1 'polypeptide(L)'
;MSQINDFSQLDLKKQYTYADYLTWTFDERLELIKGWIYKMSPAPKRRHQAVSGNLSFEMKKYFNTCNCQVYEAPFDVRLKKNKGSDSEVNTVVQPDISVFCDLSKLDDRGAIDAPDLVVEITSDSTMKKDYNEKFNLYEENDVKEYWIVNPDSKSIEIFTKVEEKFESIGVFNINDGATEVSSVLFPELQVDLLSVFKD
;
A
#
# COMPACT_ATOMS: atom_id res chain seq x y z
N MET A 1 25.37 -16.66 -1.52
CA MET A 1 24.94 -16.25 -0.16
C MET A 1 24.23 -17.43 0.47
N SER A 2 24.39 -17.67 1.78
CA SER A 2 23.63 -18.72 2.47
C SER A 2 22.16 -18.32 2.52
N GLN A 3 21.28 -19.24 2.17
CA GLN A 3 19.84 -19.07 2.24
C GLN A 3 19.41 -18.88 3.72
N ILE A 4 18.63 -17.87 4.03
CA ILE A 4 18.09 -17.60 5.36
C ILE A 4 16.71 -18.23 5.43
N ASN A 5 16.54 -19.22 6.31
CA ASN A 5 15.32 -20.01 6.42
C ASN A 5 14.60 -19.85 7.78
N ASP A 6 15.07 -18.94 8.62
CA ASP A 6 14.46 -18.60 9.91
C ASP A 6 14.64 -17.11 10.17
N PHE A 7 13.57 -16.43 10.57
CA PHE A 7 13.58 -14.99 10.87
C PHE A 7 14.61 -14.61 11.94
N SER A 8 14.87 -15.50 12.91
CA SER A 8 15.85 -15.26 13.99
C SER A 8 17.31 -15.14 13.51
N GLN A 9 17.60 -15.57 12.26
CA GLN A 9 18.92 -15.44 11.63
C GLN A 9 19.19 -14.04 11.08
N LEU A 10 18.15 -13.18 11.01
CA LEU A 10 18.30 -11.81 10.53
C LEU A 10 18.90 -10.91 11.63
N ASP A 11 19.89 -10.13 11.26
CA ASP A 11 20.40 -9.06 12.12
C ASP A 11 19.54 -7.80 11.96
N LEU A 12 18.65 -7.54 12.92
CA LEU A 12 17.75 -6.38 12.90
C LEU A 12 18.47 -5.03 13.04
N LYS A 13 19.79 -5.03 13.23
CA LYS A 13 20.62 -3.81 13.26
C LYS A 13 21.32 -3.55 11.93
N LYS A 14 21.11 -4.39 10.95
CA LYS A 14 21.67 -4.28 9.59
C LYS A 14 20.60 -3.80 8.61
N GLN A 15 21.01 -3.02 7.62
CA GLN A 15 20.17 -2.70 6.46
C GLN A 15 20.31 -3.78 5.39
N TYR A 16 19.21 -4.04 4.68
CA TYR A 16 19.07 -5.06 3.66
C TYR A 16 18.57 -4.46 2.35
N THR A 17 18.84 -5.17 1.27
CA THR A 17 18.37 -4.87 -0.07
C THR A 17 17.32 -5.88 -0.51
N TYR A 18 16.63 -5.60 -1.63
CA TYR A 18 15.71 -6.56 -2.22
C TYR A 18 16.43 -7.84 -2.67
N ALA A 19 17.69 -7.73 -3.12
CA ALA A 19 18.51 -8.90 -3.42
C ALA A 19 18.74 -9.81 -2.19
N ASP A 20 18.88 -9.22 -1.01
CA ASP A 20 18.93 -9.99 0.24
C ASP A 20 17.56 -10.62 0.54
N TYR A 21 16.47 -9.82 0.45
CA TYR A 21 15.09 -10.26 0.69
C TYR A 21 14.71 -11.49 -0.15
N LEU A 22 15.10 -11.55 -1.41
CA LEU A 22 14.86 -12.69 -2.30
C LEU A 22 15.57 -13.99 -1.88
N THR A 23 16.52 -13.93 -0.95
CA THR A 23 17.21 -15.12 -0.44
C THR A 23 16.51 -15.74 0.79
N TRP A 24 15.49 -15.06 1.34
CA TRP A 24 14.79 -15.51 2.53
C TRP A 24 13.69 -16.51 2.18
N THR A 25 13.57 -17.57 2.97
CA THR A 25 12.64 -18.69 2.70
C THR A 25 11.80 -19.08 3.92
N PHE A 26 11.66 -18.16 4.89
CA PHE A 26 10.76 -18.33 6.03
C PHE A 26 9.37 -17.77 5.71
N ASP A 27 8.37 -18.11 6.53
CA ASP A 27 6.96 -17.79 6.27
C ASP A 27 6.54 -16.36 6.71
N GLU A 28 7.38 -15.67 7.50
CA GLU A 28 7.05 -14.33 7.97
C GLU A 28 7.02 -13.32 6.83
N ARG A 29 5.93 -12.58 6.75
CA ARG A 29 5.81 -11.46 5.84
C ARG A 29 6.52 -10.24 6.41
N LEU A 30 7.37 -9.64 5.61
CA LEU A 30 8.21 -8.51 5.97
C LEU A 30 8.10 -7.40 4.93
N GLU A 31 8.29 -6.17 5.37
CA GLU A 31 8.58 -5.02 4.52
C GLU A 31 9.99 -4.53 4.79
N LEU A 32 10.61 -3.95 3.76
CA LEU A 32 11.85 -3.20 3.89
C LEU A 32 11.55 -1.71 3.71
N ILE A 33 11.88 -0.89 4.68
CA ILE A 33 11.78 0.57 4.56
C ILE A 33 13.16 1.17 4.79
N LYS A 34 13.74 1.72 3.74
CA LYS A 34 15.11 2.26 3.74
C LYS A 34 16.14 1.24 4.25
N GLY A 35 15.93 -0.03 3.91
CA GLY A 35 16.77 -1.17 4.30
C GLY A 35 16.44 -1.79 5.66
N TRP A 36 15.62 -1.15 6.48
CA TRP A 36 15.22 -1.69 7.76
C TRP A 36 14.05 -2.67 7.65
N ILE A 37 14.12 -3.76 8.40
CA ILE A 37 13.07 -4.78 8.42
C ILE A 37 11.91 -4.33 9.29
N TYR A 38 10.71 -4.41 8.72
CA TYR A 38 9.45 -4.25 9.42
C TYR A 38 8.64 -5.53 9.32
N LYS A 39 8.44 -6.21 10.46
CA LYS A 39 7.58 -7.39 10.48
C LYS A 39 6.13 -6.96 10.28
N MET A 40 5.45 -7.59 9.33
CA MET A 40 4.03 -7.37 9.14
C MET A 40 3.22 -8.04 10.24
N SER A 41 2.02 -7.52 10.49
CA SER A 41 1.10 -8.15 11.44
C SER A 41 0.75 -9.58 11.02
N PRO A 42 0.38 -10.46 11.97
CA PRO A 42 -0.28 -11.72 11.65
C PRO A 42 -1.49 -11.49 10.75
N ALA A 43 -2.11 -12.57 10.28
CA ALA A 43 -3.27 -12.51 9.39
C ALA A 43 -4.26 -11.40 9.80
N PRO A 44 -4.71 -10.56 8.85
CA PRO A 44 -5.57 -9.43 9.14
C PRO A 44 -6.94 -9.89 9.69
N LYS A 45 -7.55 -9.05 10.52
CA LYS A 45 -8.89 -9.33 11.08
C LYS A 45 -9.94 -9.44 9.95
N ARG A 46 -11.04 -10.20 10.21
CA ARG A 46 -12.15 -10.38 9.26
C ARG A 46 -12.65 -9.05 8.66
N ARG A 47 -12.82 -8.02 9.50
CA ARG A 47 -13.31 -6.72 9.04
C ARG A 47 -12.33 -6.03 8.07
N HIS A 48 -11.04 -6.10 8.34
CA HIS A 48 -10.02 -5.62 7.41
C HIS A 48 -10.11 -6.32 6.05
N GLN A 49 -10.24 -7.65 6.04
CA GLN A 49 -10.39 -8.43 4.81
C GLN A 49 -11.68 -8.09 4.04
N ALA A 50 -12.79 -7.90 4.76
CA ALA A 50 -14.07 -7.51 4.12
C ALA A 50 -13.94 -6.13 3.45
N VAL A 51 -13.41 -5.14 4.16
CA VAL A 51 -13.21 -3.78 3.62
C VAL A 51 -12.23 -3.81 2.45
N SER A 52 -11.11 -4.54 2.55
CA SER A 52 -10.13 -4.69 1.46
C SER A 52 -10.79 -5.27 0.20
N GLY A 53 -11.53 -6.38 0.34
CA GLY A 53 -12.21 -7.02 -0.79
C GLY A 53 -13.28 -6.14 -1.42
N ASN A 54 -14.10 -5.47 -0.60
CA ASN A 54 -15.17 -4.59 -1.11
C ASN A 54 -14.57 -3.38 -1.86
N LEU A 55 -13.56 -2.72 -1.26
CA LEU A 55 -12.92 -1.55 -1.87
C LEU A 55 -12.16 -1.94 -3.14
N SER A 56 -11.43 -3.04 -3.12
CA SER A 56 -10.74 -3.57 -4.30
C SER A 56 -11.73 -3.89 -5.43
N PHE A 57 -12.89 -4.44 -5.11
CA PHE A 57 -13.95 -4.71 -6.10
C PHE A 57 -14.43 -3.42 -6.78
N GLU A 58 -14.75 -2.37 -6.01
CA GLU A 58 -15.18 -1.07 -6.55
C GLU A 58 -14.08 -0.43 -7.41
N MET A 59 -12.83 -0.48 -6.96
CA MET A 59 -11.70 0.02 -7.75
C MET A 59 -11.50 -0.79 -9.04
N LYS A 60 -11.48 -2.12 -8.98
CA LYS A 60 -11.33 -2.98 -10.17
C LYS A 60 -12.45 -2.77 -11.17
N LYS A 61 -13.70 -2.59 -10.72
CA LYS A 61 -14.84 -2.30 -11.57
C LYS A 61 -14.63 -1.02 -12.38
N TYR A 62 -14.11 0.04 -11.75
CA TYR A 62 -13.77 1.28 -12.44
C TYR A 62 -12.57 1.09 -13.38
N PHE A 63 -11.46 0.60 -12.87
CA PHE A 63 -10.20 0.49 -13.61
C PHE A 63 -10.24 -0.55 -14.74
N ASN A 64 -11.21 -1.46 -14.74
CA ASN A 64 -11.43 -2.39 -15.87
C ASN A 64 -11.86 -1.67 -17.17
N THR A 65 -12.27 -0.40 -17.07
CA THR A 65 -12.64 0.44 -18.23
C THR A 65 -11.48 1.27 -18.78
N CYS A 66 -10.33 1.27 -18.12
CA CYS A 66 -9.15 2.02 -18.52
C CYS A 66 -7.87 1.16 -18.43
N ASN A 67 -6.73 1.76 -18.78
CA ASN A 67 -5.47 1.00 -18.90
C ASN A 67 -4.69 0.89 -17.56
N CYS A 68 -5.35 1.09 -16.42
CA CYS A 68 -4.72 0.93 -15.11
C CYS A 68 -5.02 -0.45 -14.53
N GLN A 69 -4.12 -0.96 -13.68
CA GLN A 69 -4.26 -2.24 -13.02
C GLN A 69 -4.27 -2.06 -11.50
N VAL A 70 -5.09 -2.87 -10.82
CA VAL A 70 -5.27 -2.86 -9.37
C VAL A 70 -4.72 -4.15 -8.78
N TYR A 71 -3.82 -4.04 -7.82
CA TYR A 71 -3.21 -5.15 -7.11
C TYR A 71 -3.51 -5.07 -5.62
N GLU A 72 -3.79 -6.22 -5.02
CA GLU A 72 -4.00 -6.41 -3.59
C GLU A 72 -2.79 -7.08 -2.96
N ALA A 73 -2.55 -6.84 -1.68
CA ALA A 73 -1.54 -7.57 -0.92
C ALA A 73 -1.84 -9.11 -0.90
N PRO A 74 -0.82 -9.96 -0.97
CA PRO A 74 0.61 -9.64 -1.05
C PRO A 74 1.06 -9.27 -2.46
N PHE A 75 1.62 -8.08 -2.63
CA PHE A 75 2.17 -7.62 -3.89
C PHE A 75 3.36 -6.69 -3.60
N ASP A 76 4.57 -7.09 -3.99
CA ASP A 76 5.78 -6.33 -3.70
C ASP A 76 5.85 -5.04 -4.54
N VAL A 77 5.88 -3.90 -3.88
CA VAL A 77 6.13 -2.60 -4.48
C VAL A 77 7.54 -2.14 -4.08
N ARG A 78 8.46 -2.18 -5.03
CA ARG A 78 9.85 -1.78 -4.86
C ARG A 78 9.98 -0.29 -5.14
N LEU A 79 9.95 0.51 -4.08
CA LEU A 79 10.02 1.97 -4.20
C LEU A 79 11.47 2.39 -4.48
N LYS A 80 11.76 2.65 -5.74
CA LYS A 80 13.04 3.19 -6.21
C LYS A 80 12.80 4.06 -7.43
N LYS A 81 13.19 5.32 -7.33
CA LYS A 81 13.23 6.22 -8.49
C LYS A 81 14.32 5.73 -9.45
N ASN A 82 13.95 5.45 -10.70
CA ASN A 82 14.76 4.86 -11.76
C ASN A 82 15.03 3.34 -11.59
N LYS A 83 14.85 2.60 -12.68
CA LYS A 83 15.11 1.15 -12.75
C LYS A 83 16.55 0.87 -12.34
N GLY A 84 16.74 0.12 -11.27
CA GLY A 84 18.04 -0.31 -10.78
C GLY A 84 18.05 -1.81 -10.53
N SER A 85 19.24 -2.35 -10.20
CA SER A 85 19.37 -3.74 -9.80
C SER A 85 18.71 -4.01 -8.45
N ASP A 86 18.33 -5.24 -8.17
CA ASP A 86 17.74 -5.65 -6.89
C ASP A 86 18.64 -5.30 -5.68
N SER A 87 19.98 -5.26 -5.89
CA SER A 87 20.95 -4.85 -4.87
C SER A 87 20.95 -3.35 -4.54
N GLU A 88 20.28 -2.54 -5.34
CA GLU A 88 20.15 -1.11 -5.11
C GLU A 88 18.77 -0.73 -4.55
N VAL A 89 17.81 -1.65 -4.56
CA VAL A 89 16.48 -1.47 -3.97
C VAL A 89 16.56 -1.80 -2.48
N ASN A 90 16.28 -0.82 -1.63
CA ASN A 90 16.26 -0.99 -0.17
C ASN A 90 14.90 -0.70 0.45
N THR A 91 13.87 -0.48 -0.38
CA THR A 91 12.51 -0.23 0.08
C THR A 91 11.54 -1.09 -0.71
N VAL A 92 10.88 -1.99 -0.01
CA VAL A 92 9.87 -2.92 -0.53
C VAL A 92 8.72 -2.95 0.44
N VAL A 93 7.56 -2.56 -0.01
CA VAL A 93 6.32 -2.54 0.79
C VAL A 93 5.23 -3.36 0.10
N GLN A 94 4.23 -3.77 0.86
CA GLN A 94 3.07 -4.50 0.37
C GLN A 94 1.80 -3.73 0.76
N PRO A 95 1.43 -2.67 0.03
CA PRO A 95 0.21 -1.92 0.29
C PRO A 95 -1.02 -2.83 0.20
N ASP A 96 -2.05 -2.57 1.01
CA ASP A 96 -3.28 -3.36 0.94
C ASP A 96 -3.91 -3.31 -0.46
N ILE A 97 -3.92 -2.13 -1.11
CA ILE A 97 -4.28 -1.98 -2.53
C ILE A 97 -3.34 -0.98 -3.19
N SER A 98 -2.93 -1.26 -4.41
CA SER A 98 -2.11 -0.37 -5.24
C SER A 98 -2.62 -0.31 -6.67
N VAL A 99 -2.59 0.88 -7.28
CA VAL A 99 -3.04 1.12 -8.66
C VAL A 99 -1.89 1.62 -9.50
N PHE A 100 -1.69 1.00 -10.66
CA PHE A 100 -0.67 1.34 -11.64
C PHE A 100 -1.29 1.64 -13.00
N CYS A 101 -1.05 2.83 -13.54
CA CYS A 101 -1.45 3.23 -14.88
C CYS A 101 -0.27 3.17 -15.88
N ASP A 102 0.95 3.25 -15.39
CA ASP A 102 2.14 2.93 -16.18
C ASP A 102 2.51 1.45 -15.97
N LEU A 103 2.06 0.61 -16.90
CA LEU A 103 2.29 -0.84 -16.82
C LEU A 103 3.76 -1.24 -17.05
N SER A 104 4.62 -0.33 -17.53
CA SER A 104 6.06 -0.59 -17.63
C SER A 104 6.77 -0.70 -16.28
N LYS A 105 6.09 -0.32 -15.20
CA LYS A 105 6.54 -0.50 -13.80
C LYS A 105 6.33 -1.92 -13.26
N LEU A 106 5.56 -2.76 -13.97
CA LEU A 106 5.17 -4.09 -13.53
C LEU A 106 6.10 -5.17 -14.07
N ASP A 107 6.40 -6.16 -13.24
CA ASP A 107 7.07 -7.40 -13.65
C ASP A 107 6.48 -8.61 -12.88
N ASP A 108 6.98 -9.84 -13.14
CA ASP A 108 6.47 -11.07 -12.52
C ASP A 108 6.68 -11.13 -10.99
N ARG A 109 7.48 -10.23 -10.41
CA ARG A 109 7.78 -10.16 -8.99
C ARG A 109 7.07 -8.99 -8.28
N GLY A 110 6.19 -8.26 -8.98
CA GLY A 110 5.46 -7.12 -8.45
C GLY A 110 5.71 -5.84 -9.26
N ALA A 111 6.00 -4.73 -8.59
CA ALA A 111 6.23 -3.45 -9.25
C ALA A 111 7.59 -2.84 -8.90
N ILE A 112 8.14 -2.06 -9.81
CA ILE A 112 9.27 -1.16 -9.60
C ILE A 112 8.78 0.27 -9.78
N ASP A 113 9.11 1.13 -8.82
CA ASP A 113 8.66 2.52 -8.73
C ASP A 113 7.25 2.66 -8.11
N ALA A 114 6.86 3.89 -7.84
CA ALA A 114 5.63 4.19 -7.11
C ALA A 114 4.37 3.88 -7.90
N PRO A 115 3.33 3.33 -7.27
CA PRO A 115 1.98 3.30 -7.83
C PRO A 115 1.41 4.71 -7.97
N ASP A 116 0.38 4.85 -8.79
CA ASP A 116 -0.35 6.11 -8.91
C ASP A 116 -1.23 6.38 -7.68
N LEU A 117 -1.87 5.33 -7.15
CA LEU A 117 -2.69 5.39 -5.95
C LEU A 117 -2.37 4.23 -5.02
N VAL A 118 -2.28 4.51 -3.72
CA VAL A 118 -2.09 3.53 -2.65
C VAL A 118 -3.24 3.60 -1.66
N VAL A 119 -3.67 2.44 -1.18
CA VAL A 119 -4.60 2.32 -0.04
C VAL A 119 -3.95 1.48 1.05
N GLU A 120 -3.99 1.98 2.27
CA GLU A 120 -3.68 1.21 3.48
C GLU A 120 -4.92 1.13 4.36
N ILE A 121 -5.26 -0.08 4.78
CA ILE A 121 -6.40 -0.34 5.65
C ILE A 121 -5.87 -0.51 7.07
N THR A 122 -6.09 0.49 7.89
CA THR A 122 -5.47 0.56 9.22
C THR A 122 -6.12 -0.39 10.23
N SER A 123 -5.32 -0.72 11.23
CA SER A 123 -5.76 -1.34 12.46
C SER A 123 -5.11 -0.60 13.63
N ASP A 124 -5.54 -0.87 14.87
CA ASP A 124 -4.92 -0.26 16.06
C ASP A 124 -3.39 -0.42 16.10
N SER A 125 -2.89 -1.54 15.55
CA SER A 125 -1.44 -1.85 15.53
C SER A 125 -0.68 -1.19 14.39
N THR A 126 -1.32 -0.84 13.28
CA THR A 126 -0.67 -0.28 12.08
C THR A 126 -0.90 1.21 11.89
N MET A 127 -1.93 1.78 12.49
CA MET A 127 -2.34 3.18 12.32
C MET A 127 -1.16 4.16 12.44
N LYS A 128 -0.35 4.04 13.50
CA LYS A 128 0.80 4.92 13.69
C LYS A 128 1.81 4.82 12.53
N LYS A 129 2.04 3.61 12.03
CA LYS A 129 2.95 3.36 10.90
C LYS A 129 2.39 3.96 9.61
N ASP A 130 1.08 3.78 9.36
CA ASP A 130 0.42 4.25 8.14
C ASP A 130 0.36 5.78 8.07
N TYR A 131 0.12 6.45 9.21
CA TYR A 131 0.10 7.93 9.32
C TYR A 131 1.47 8.59 9.42
N ASN A 132 2.55 7.87 9.65
CA ASN A 132 3.89 8.45 9.79
C ASN A 132 4.89 7.83 8.81
N GLU A 133 5.34 6.59 9.06
CA GLU A 133 6.41 5.99 8.28
C GLU A 133 5.99 5.78 6.82
N LYS A 134 4.81 5.19 6.57
CA LYS A 134 4.29 4.95 5.21
C LYS A 134 3.84 6.24 4.54
N PHE A 135 3.20 7.16 5.27
CA PHE A 135 2.84 8.48 4.76
C PHE A 135 4.05 9.19 4.16
N ASN A 136 5.11 9.38 4.95
CA ASN A 136 6.33 10.02 4.48
C ASN A 136 6.99 9.22 3.34
N LEU A 137 6.97 7.89 3.43
CA LEU A 137 7.53 7.03 2.42
C LEU A 137 6.85 7.20 1.05
N TYR A 138 5.52 7.21 1.03
CA TYR A 138 4.75 7.39 -0.20
C TYR A 138 4.88 8.81 -0.77
N GLU A 139 4.90 9.81 0.10
CA GLU A 139 5.16 11.20 -0.29
C GLU A 139 6.53 11.36 -0.96
N GLU A 140 7.59 10.84 -0.34
CA GLU A 140 8.98 10.91 -0.83
C GLU A 140 9.18 10.17 -2.16
N ASN A 141 8.37 9.15 -2.44
CA ASN A 141 8.48 8.30 -3.63
C ASN A 141 7.47 8.62 -4.73
N ASP A 142 6.81 9.79 -4.68
CA ASP A 142 5.94 10.30 -5.75
C ASP A 142 4.65 9.49 -5.98
N VAL A 143 4.13 8.83 -4.94
CA VAL A 143 2.73 8.36 -4.95
C VAL A 143 1.83 9.58 -5.11
N LYS A 144 0.90 9.54 -6.06
CA LYS A 144 0.06 10.71 -6.39
C LYS A 144 -1.14 10.86 -5.47
N GLU A 145 -1.70 9.74 -5.03
CA GLU A 145 -2.85 9.74 -4.12
C GLU A 145 -2.71 8.62 -3.09
N TYR A 146 -2.98 8.93 -1.83
CA TYR A 146 -2.87 8.00 -0.71
C TYR A 146 -4.15 8.00 0.11
N TRP A 147 -4.74 6.82 0.30
CA TRP A 147 -5.95 6.62 1.08
C TRP A 147 -5.64 5.86 2.35
N ILE A 148 -6.04 6.39 3.48
CA ILE A 148 -6.02 5.69 4.76
C ILE A 148 -7.45 5.31 5.11
N VAL A 149 -7.72 4.00 5.14
CA VAL A 149 -9.04 3.45 5.41
C VAL A 149 -9.08 2.87 6.82
N ASN A 150 -10.02 3.32 7.62
CA ASN A 150 -10.20 2.82 8.97
C ASN A 150 -11.53 2.04 9.09
N PRO A 151 -11.47 0.69 9.19
CA PRO A 151 -12.67 -0.14 9.29
C PRO A 151 -13.46 0.07 10.58
N ASP A 152 -12.81 0.45 11.69
CA ASP A 152 -13.46 0.58 12.98
C ASP A 152 -14.25 1.89 13.08
N SER A 153 -13.71 3.01 12.61
CA SER A 153 -14.43 4.28 12.49
C SER A 153 -15.31 4.36 11.24
N LYS A 154 -15.17 3.43 10.29
CA LYS A 154 -15.84 3.43 8.98
C LYS A 154 -15.56 4.73 8.20
N SER A 155 -14.30 5.08 8.09
CA SER A 155 -13.85 6.30 7.42
C SER A 155 -12.74 6.05 6.42
N ILE A 156 -12.67 6.92 5.42
CA ILE A 156 -11.58 7.02 4.46
C ILE A 156 -11.03 8.44 4.54
N GLU A 157 -9.72 8.57 4.76
CA GLU A 157 -9.01 9.83 4.63
C GLU A 157 -8.19 9.80 3.34
N ILE A 158 -8.30 10.86 2.54
CA ILE A 158 -7.63 10.98 1.25
C ILE A 158 -6.58 12.08 1.32
N PHE A 159 -5.39 11.74 0.84
CA PHE A 159 -4.30 12.67 0.61
C PHE A 159 -3.95 12.66 -0.88
N THR A 160 -3.80 13.83 -1.46
CA THR A 160 -3.33 13.99 -2.84
C THR A 160 -2.00 14.73 -2.85
N LYS A 161 -1.14 14.39 -3.80
CA LYS A 161 0.16 15.07 -3.92
C LYS A 161 -0.01 16.38 -4.68
N VAL A 162 0.29 17.48 -3.98
CA VAL A 162 0.37 18.83 -4.56
C VAL A 162 1.83 19.25 -4.49
N GLU A 163 2.42 19.52 -5.65
CA GLU A 163 3.87 19.71 -5.77
C GLU A 163 4.64 18.51 -5.20
N GLU A 164 5.34 18.69 -4.08
CA GLU A 164 6.16 17.66 -3.45
C GLU A 164 5.54 17.11 -2.14
N LYS A 165 4.34 17.54 -1.76
CA LYS A 165 3.71 17.24 -0.46
C LYS A 165 2.32 16.65 -0.60
N PHE A 166 1.97 15.77 0.34
CA PHE A 166 0.60 15.34 0.51
C PHE A 166 -0.24 16.42 1.20
N GLU A 167 -1.36 16.75 0.59
CA GLU A 167 -2.40 17.59 1.17
C GLU A 167 -3.64 16.74 1.47
N SER A 168 -4.21 16.90 2.67
CA SER A 168 -5.45 16.21 3.03
C SER A 168 -6.63 16.83 2.28
N ILE A 169 -7.38 16.00 1.59
CA ILE A 169 -8.65 16.37 0.94
C ILE A 169 -9.79 16.34 1.94
N GLY A 170 -9.69 15.45 2.94
CA GLY A 170 -10.67 15.32 4.01
C GLY A 170 -10.82 13.90 4.51
N VAL A 171 -11.59 13.79 5.59
CA VAL A 171 -12.01 12.51 6.18
C VAL A 171 -13.49 12.30 5.87
N PHE A 172 -13.80 11.21 5.18
CA PHE A 172 -15.15 10.83 4.79
C PHE A 172 -15.63 9.69 5.69
N ASN A 173 -16.59 9.98 6.56
CA ASN A 173 -17.06 9.04 7.57
C ASN A 173 -18.56 8.79 7.43
N ILE A 174 -18.99 7.53 7.41
CA ILE A 174 -20.40 7.17 7.33
C ILE A 174 -21.19 7.73 8.52
N ASN A 175 -20.61 7.74 9.71
CA ASN A 175 -21.28 8.23 10.91
C ASN A 175 -21.52 9.77 10.87
N ASP A 176 -20.76 10.49 10.04
CA ASP A 176 -20.92 11.93 9.81
C ASP A 176 -21.78 12.23 8.56
N GLY A 177 -22.40 11.18 7.98
CA GLY A 177 -23.33 11.30 6.87
C GLY A 177 -22.69 11.21 5.48
N ALA A 178 -21.38 10.90 5.38
CA ALA A 178 -20.76 10.64 4.08
C ALA A 178 -21.28 9.33 3.49
N THR A 179 -21.76 9.37 2.25
CA THR A 179 -22.27 8.18 1.53
C THR A 179 -21.32 7.70 0.46
N GLU A 180 -20.48 8.57 -0.07
CA GLU A 180 -19.54 8.27 -1.14
C GLU A 180 -18.24 9.06 -0.97
N VAL A 181 -17.20 8.61 -1.64
CA VAL A 181 -15.92 9.29 -1.75
C VAL A 181 -15.42 9.19 -3.18
N SER A 182 -14.78 10.27 -3.67
CA SER A 182 -14.20 10.32 -5.01
C SER A 182 -12.69 10.50 -4.94
N SER A 183 -11.98 9.84 -5.85
CA SER A 183 -10.57 10.09 -6.07
C SER A 183 -10.35 11.49 -6.67
N VAL A 184 -9.29 12.16 -6.26
CA VAL A 184 -8.86 13.41 -6.90
C VAL A 184 -8.11 13.11 -8.21
N LEU A 185 -7.27 12.08 -8.19
CA LEU A 185 -6.51 11.65 -9.36
C LEU A 185 -7.40 11.04 -10.45
N PHE A 186 -8.47 10.36 -10.05
CA PHE A 186 -9.45 9.72 -10.95
C PHE A 186 -10.87 10.19 -10.59
N PRO A 187 -11.30 11.39 -11.03
CA PRO A 187 -12.55 12.00 -10.54
C PRO A 187 -13.83 11.18 -10.81
N GLU A 188 -13.79 10.27 -11.78
CA GLU A 188 -14.89 9.36 -12.07
C GLU A 188 -14.90 8.10 -11.20
N LEU A 189 -13.82 7.85 -10.45
CA LEU A 189 -13.78 6.80 -9.43
C LEU A 189 -14.56 7.28 -8.22
N GLN A 190 -15.82 6.90 -8.17
CA GLN A 190 -16.72 7.12 -7.04
C GLN A 190 -16.92 5.80 -6.29
N VAL A 191 -16.67 5.82 -5.00
CA VAL A 191 -16.75 4.65 -4.13
C VAL A 191 -17.87 4.85 -3.11
N ASP A 192 -18.86 3.95 -3.15
CA ASP A 192 -19.94 3.90 -2.18
C ASP A 192 -19.44 3.37 -0.82
N LEU A 193 -19.40 4.23 0.18
CA LEU A 193 -18.92 3.90 1.52
C LEU A 193 -19.77 2.82 2.21
N LEU A 194 -21.08 2.80 1.94
CA LEU A 194 -21.97 1.77 2.51
C LEU A 194 -21.62 0.37 1.98
N SER A 195 -21.26 0.29 0.70
CA SER A 195 -20.79 -0.96 0.07
C SER A 195 -19.43 -1.39 0.61
N VAL A 196 -18.50 -0.45 0.80
CA VAL A 196 -17.15 -0.73 1.31
C VAL A 196 -17.18 -1.25 2.74
N PHE A 197 -17.93 -0.58 3.62
CA PHE A 197 -18.00 -0.90 5.06
C PHE A 197 -19.14 -1.87 5.43
N LYS A 198 -19.69 -2.55 4.44
CA LYS A 198 -20.68 -3.62 4.66
C LYS A 198 -20.04 -4.79 5.37
N ASP A 199 -20.65 -5.25 6.47
CA ASP A 199 -20.23 -6.42 7.26
C ASP A 199 -20.52 -7.75 6.57
#